data_6d8ab399237774ac7e40aba155055226
#
_entry.id   6d8ab399237774ac7e40aba155055226
#
_cell.length_a   1.000
_cell.length_b   1.000
_cell.length_c   1.000
_cell.angle_alpha   90.00
_cell.angle_beta   90.00
_cell.angle_gamma   90.00
#
_symmetry.space_group_name_H-M   'P 1'
#
loop_
_entity.id
_entity.type
_entity.pdbx_description
1 polymer ?
#
loop_
_entity_poly.entity_id
_entity_poly.type
_entity_poly.pdbx_seq_one_letter_code
_entity_poly.pdbx_strand_id
1 'polypeptide(L)'
;MRKLCVIIIVLCGWIHADTSIWSSGTAHSLPKGQWEVGLFQPLRYGITDDQDIALHPLIALKLPNLVYKKTWVEKNSWTIATRHGFYYPTPLLQSITGAGKFKIVAPQFEFPTLIGLTNEILATHSLGDGLLTGKAGLLLGLGGGDLDPTSTIDVPLVYPRLAVYYNGWGLRLGADYMAPIKGRWSGFVDGDVFLYPGSASALFFETKVLLIWTKSSRLRFMLGYKITYGEYPFGTHWQILPPKIPTLPLPGGWPLLDIQITW
;
A
#
# COMPACT_ATOMS: atom_id res chain seq x y z
N MET A 1 -12.81 -27.71 0.24
CA MET A 1 -12.50 -26.35 -0.23
C MET A 1 -13.66 -25.61 -0.92
N ARG A 2 -14.65 -26.28 -1.51
CA ARG A 2 -15.84 -25.63 -2.15
C ARG A 2 -16.82 -24.96 -1.14
N LYS A 3 -16.82 -25.33 0.13
CA LYS A 3 -17.77 -24.80 1.14
C LYS A 3 -17.30 -23.49 1.80
N LEU A 4 -16.02 -23.12 1.71
CA LEU A 4 -15.50 -21.89 2.30
C LEU A 4 -15.80 -20.65 1.44
N CYS A 5 -15.85 -20.79 0.11
CA CYS A 5 -16.19 -19.68 -0.79
C CYS A 5 -17.66 -19.24 -0.72
N VAL A 6 -18.57 -20.14 -0.30
CA VAL A 6 -20.02 -19.85 -0.24
C VAL A 6 -20.39 -19.05 1.02
N ILE A 7 -19.63 -19.18 2.11
CA ILE A 7 -19.91 -18.47 3.38
C ILE A 7 -19.63 -16.98 3.28
N ILE A 8 -18.69 -16.55 2.43
CA ILE A 8 -18.37 -15.12 2.25
C ILE A 8 -19.48 -14.37 1.49
N ILE A 9 -20.30 -15.07 0.71
CA ILE A 9 -21.34 -14.45 -0.15
C ILE A 9 -22.68 -14.25 0.60
N VAL A 10 -22.95 -15.01 1.66
CA VAL A 10 -24.28 -15.01 2.33
C VAL A 10 -24.43 -13.95 3.42
N LEU A 11 -23.34 -13.30 3.87
CA LEU A 11 -23.40 -12.25 4.90
C LEU A 11 -23.72 -10.83 4.37
N CYS A 12 -24.04 -10.68 3.08
CA CYS A 12 -24.44 -9.39 2.50
C CYS A 12 -25.93 -9.06 2.76
N GLY A 13 -26.27 -8.84 3.99
CA GLY A 13 -27.58 -8.29 4.37
C GLY A 13 -27.75 -6.82 3.93
N TRP A 14 -28.92 -6.47 3.49
CA TRP A 14 -29.34 -5.20 2.91
C TRP A 14 -29.29 -4.03 3.91
N ILE A 15 -28.51 -2.97 3.65
CA ILE A 15 -28.64 -1.67 4.32
C ILE A 15 -28.38 -0.53 3.30
N HIS A 16 -29.07 0.59 3.49
CA HIS A 16 -29.13 1.77 2.65
C HIS A 16 -27.76 2.45 2.43
N ALA A 17 -27.60 3.05 1.27
CA ALA A 17 -26.38 3.69 0.81
C ALA A 17 -26.24 5.10 1.41
N ASP A 18 -25.36 5.27 2.37
CA ASP A 18 -24.71 6.55 2.61
C ASP A 18 -23.43 6.60 1.76
N THR A 19 -23.18 7.74 1.12
CA THR A 19 -21.95 7.97 0.35
C THR A 19 -20.80 8.11 1.34
N SER A 20 -20.23 6.99 1.76
CA SER A 20 -19.08 7.02 2.67
C SER A 20 -17.92 7.74 1.99
N ILE A 21 -17.36 8.73 2.66
CA ILE A 21 -16.15 9.43 2.21
C ILE A 21 -15.04 8.40 1.98
N TRP A 22 -14.29 8.59 0.88
CA TRP A 22 -13.14 7.75 0.61
C TRP A 22 -12.07 7.94 1.69
N SER A 23 -11.87 6.92 2.53
CA SER A 23 -10.94 6.98 3.66
C SER A 23 -9.59 6.32 3.38
N SER A 24 -9.52 5.45 2.35
CA SER A 24 -8.26 4.81 1.95
C SER A 24 -7.32 5.81 1.29
N GLY A 25 -6.09 5.94 1.80
CA GLY A 25 -5.10 6.89 1.30
C GLY A 25 -5.30 8.34 1.76
N THR A 26 -6.46 8.69 2.33
CA THR A 26 -6.75 10.04 2.82
C THR A 26 -6.50 10.20 4.33
N ALA A 27 -6.61 11.44 4.83
CA ALA A 27 -6.56 11.74 6.26
C ALA A 27 -7.86 11.35 7.01
N HIS A 28 -8.94 11.01 6.31
CA HIS A 28 -10.17 10.54 6.94
C HIS A 28 -10.01 9.12 7.49
N SER A 29 -10.45 8.90 8.72
CA SER A 29 -10.52 7.57 9.33
C SER A 29 -11.77 6.80 8.88
N LEU A 30 -11.72 5.49 8.97
CA LEU A 30 -12.88 4.64 8.77
C LEU A 30 -13.81 4.82 9.98
N PRO A 31 -15.13 5.04 9.80
CA PRO A 31 -16.06 5.24 10.89
C PRO A 31 -16.06 4.08 11.89
N LYS A 32 -16.36 4.37 13.16
CA LYS A 32 -16.39 3.40 14.24
C LYS A 32 -17.24 2.18 13.91
N GLY A 33 -16.65 1.00 14.12
CA GLY A 33 -17.31 -0.29 13.91
C GLY A 33 -17.45 -0.73 12.47
N GLN A 34 -17.04 0.09 11.50
CA GLN A 34 -17.00 -0.31 10.10
C GLN A 34 -15.77 -1.16 9.80
N TRP A 35 -15.97 -2.10 8.91
CA TRP A 35 -14.94 -2.94 8.33
C TRP A 35 -14.83 -2.68 6.83
N GLU A 36 -13.63 -2.73 6.32
CA GLU A 36 -13.34 -2.60 4.89
C GLU A 36 -12.24 -3.59 4.52
N VAL A 37 -12.43 -4.35 3.44
CA VAL A 37 -11.41 -5.27 2.93
C VAL A 37 -11.46 -5.32 1.42
N GLY A 38 -10.29 -5.42 0.79
CA GLY A 38 -10.16 -5.77 -0.63
C GLY A 38 -9.36 -7.04 -0.82
N LEU A 39 -9.25 -7.49 -2.06
CA LEU A 39 -8.39 -8.63 -2.40
C LEU A 39 -6.92 -8.28 -2.18
N PHE A 40 -6.51 -7.07 -2.64
CA PHE A 40 -5.16 -6.53 -2.46
C PHE A 40 -5.12 -5.31 -1.53
N GLN A 41 -6.28 -4.82 -1.10
CA GLN A 41 -6.39 -3.79 -0.07
C GLN A 41 -6.33 -4.44 1.32
N PRO A 42 -5.75 -3.77 2.32
CA PRO A 42 -5.74 -4.28 3.67
C PRO A 42 -7.15 -4.41 4.25
N LEU A 43 -7.31 -5.33 5.17
CA LEU A 43 -8.44 -5.35 6.08
C LEU A 43 -8.30 -4.16 7.02
N ARG A 44 -9.32 -3.30 7.08
CA ARG A 44 -9.37 -2.10 7.93
C ARG A 44 -10.54 -2.17 8.88
N TYR A 45 -10.37 -1.62 10.07
CA TYR A 45 -11.40 -1.53 11.10
C TYR A 45 -11.37 -0.17 11.78
N GLY A 46 -12.51 0.51 11.81
CA GLY A 46 -12.71 1.75 12.58
C GLY A 46 -12.86 1.47 14.07
N ILE A 47 -11.86 1.87 14.86
CA ILE A 47 -11.87 1.71 16.33
C ILE A 47 -12.76 2.79 16.94
N THR A 48 -12.58 4.03 16.50
CA THR A 48 -13.37 5.21 16.84
C THR A 48 -13.65 5.98 15.56
N ASP A 49 -14.41 7.07 15.60
CA ASP A 49 -14.69 7.87 14.41
C ASP A 49 -13.43 8.60 13.88
N ASP A 50 -12.41 8.72 14.72
CA ASP A 50 -11.12 9.37 14.38
C ASP A 50 -9.94 8.40 14.31
N GLN A 51 -10.13 7.08 14.48
CA GLN A 51 -9.04 6.10 14.51
C GLN A 51 -9.41 4.81 13.77
N ASP A 52 -8.52 4.35 12.93
CA ASP A 52 -8.63 3.02 12.31
C ASP A 52 -7.30 2.25 12.35
N ILE A 53 -7.43 0.93 12.29
CA ILE A 53 -6.31 0.00 12.11
C ILE A 53 -6.48 -0.76 10.80
N ALA A 54 -5.36 -1.18 10.25
CA ALA A 54 -5.33 -1.99 9.04
C ALA A 54 -4.24 -3.06 9.13
N LEU A 55 -4.51 -4.21 8.53
CA LEU A 55 -3.53 -5.26 8.30
C LEU A 55 -3.83 -5.96 6.97
N HIS A 56 -2.83 -6.52 6.32
CA HIS A 56 -3.03 -7.25 5.08
C HIS A 56 -3.18 -8.75 5.34
N PRO A 57 -4.42 -9.31 5.39
CA PRO A 57 -4.66 -10.64 5.94
C PRO A 57 -4.02 -11.76 5.13
N LEU A 58 -3.96 -11.64 3.79
CA LEU A 58 -3.42 -12.68 2.91
C LEU A 58 -1.93 -12.94 3.14
N ILE A 59 -1.19 -11.94 3.56
CA ILE A 59 0.25 -12.03 3.74
C ILE A 59 0.69 -11.94 5.20
N ALA A 60 -0.21 -11.59 6.13
CA ALA A 60 0.12 -11.36 7.54
C ALA A 60 0.85 -12.53 8.20
N LEU A 61 0.58 -13.78 7.77
CA LEU A 61 1.27 -14.97 8.28
C LEU A 61 2.75 -15.03 7.87
N LYS A 62 3.12 -14.41 6.74
CA LYS A 62 4.49 -14.40 6.21
C LYS A 62 5.14 -13.03 6.32
N LEU A 63 4.34 -12.00 6.34
CA LEU A 63 4.74 -10.61 6.52
C LEU A 63 3.81 -9.99 7.57
N PRO A 64 4.04 -10.22 8.87
CA PRO A 64 3.33 -9.51 9.92
C PRO A 64 3.37 -8.01 9.69
N ASN A 65 2.20 -7.40 9.64
CA ASN A 65 2.06 -5.99 9.36
C ASN A 65 0.88 -5.41 10.13
N LEU A 66 0.98 -4.16 10.51
CA LEU A 66 -0.09 -3.41 11.16
C LEU A 66 0.06 -1.94 10.81
N VAL A 67 -1.02 -1.29 10.47
CA VAL A 67 -1.06 0.15 10.25
C VAL A 67 -2.13 0.75 11.15
N TYR A 68 -1.78 1.79 11.88
CA TYR A 68 -2.66 2.59 12.70
C TYR A 68 -2.76 3.99 12.11
N LYS A 69 -3.97 4.53 11.98
CA LYS A 69 -4.22 5.90 11.55
C LYS A 69 -5.08 6.62 12.57
N LYS A 70 -4.75 7.91 12.82
CA LYS A 70 -5.53 8.81 13.66
C LYS A 70 -5.73 10.14 12.98
N THR A 71 -6.98 10.53 12.80
CA THR A 71 -7.40 11.86 12.39
C THR A 71 -7.36 12.81 13.60
N TRP A 72 -6.64 13.92 13.48
CA TRP A 72 -6.44 14.89 14.57
C TRP A 72 -7.30 16.14 14.41
N VAL A 73 -7.51 16.52 13.16
CA VAL A 73 -8.21 17.76 12.81
C VAL A 73 -9.13 17.50 11.64
N GLU A 74 -10.39 17.87 11.80
CA GLU A 74 -11.36 18.03 10.71
C GLU A 74 -11.97 19.43 10.85
N LYS A 75 -11.53 20.36 10.01
CA LYS A 75 -11.99 21.75 10.08
C LYS A 75 -12.03 22.37 8.69
N ASN A 76 -13.19 22.98 8.37
CA ASN A 76 -13.45 23.52 7.05
C ASN A 76 -13.32 22.43 5.97
N SER A 77 -12.46 22.66 4.97
CA SER A 77 -12.17 21.72 3.89
C SER A 77 -10.89 20.88 4.14
N TRP A 78 -10.30 20.97 5.34
CA TRP A 78 -9.05 20.28 5.68
C TRP A 78 -9.26 19.21 6.72
N THR A 79 -8.63 18.07 6.46
CA THR A 79 -8.49 16.97 7.42
C THR A 79 -7.01 16.62 7.55
N ILE A 80 -6.52 16.50 8.79
CA ILE A 80 -5.12 16.16 9.09
C ILE A 80 -5.09 14.90 9.94
N ALA A 81 -4.24 13.95 9.55
CA ALA A 81 -4.07 12.69 10.25
C ALA A 81 -2.60 12.28 10.34
N THR A 82 -2.30 11.37 11.27
CA THR A 82 -1.05 10.60 11.27
C THR A 82 -1.34 9.14 10.95
N ARG A 83 -0.39 8.49 10.29
CA ARG A 83 -0.43 7.07 9.97
C ARG A 83 0.89 6.42 10.38
N HIS A 84 0.80 5.34 11.15
CA HIS A 84 1.95 4.60 11.67
C HIS A 84 1.87 3.16 11.22
N GLY A 85 2.92 2.65 10.59
CA GLY A 85 3.00 1.29 10.08
C GLY A 85 4.13 0.50 10.74
N PHE A 86 3.85 -0.77 11.00
CA PHE A 86 4.81 -1.78 11.42
C PHE A 86 4.84 -2.91 10.40
N TYR A 87 6.04 -3.39 10.05
CA TYR A 87 6.24 -4.46 9.08
C TYR A 87 7.40 -5.35 9.53
N TYR A 88 7.20 -6.68 9.43
CA TYR A 88 8.22 -7.69 9.70
C TYR A 88 8.41 -8.59 8.48
N PRO A 89 9.24 -8.17 7.49
CA PRO A 89 9.35 -8.85 6.21
C PRO A 89 10.20 -10.13 6.24
N THR A 90 11.02 -10.37 7.26
CA THR A 90 11.97 -11.49 7.33
C THR A 90 11.33 -12.85 7.02
N PRO A 91 10.17 -13.26 7.61
CA PRO A 91 9.61 -14.57 7.31
C PRO A 91 9.17 -14.73 5.85
N LEU A 92 8.70 -13.64 5.22
CA LEU A 92 8.39 -13.65 3.79
C LEU A 92 9.66 -13.83 2.97
N LEU A 93 10.68 -13.00 3.19
CA LEU A 93 11.95 -13.04 2.46
C LEU A 93 12.63 -14.41 2.57
N GLN A 94 12.73 -14.96 3.78
CA GLN A 94 13.25 -16.31 4.00
C GLN A 94 12.39 -17.39 3.31
N SER A 95 11.08 -17.20 3.24
CA SER A 95 10.19 -18.17 2.59
C SER A 95 10.34 -18.22 1.07
N ILE A 96 10.81 -17.15 0.43
CA ILE A 96 11.03 -17.07 -1.03
C ILE A 96 12.50 -17.26 -1.42
N THR A 97 13.41 -17.42 -0.45
CA THR A 97 14.83 -17.71 -0.64
C THR A 97 15.06 -19.21 -0.72
N GLY A 98 15.98 -19.65 -1.57
CA GLY A 98 16.39 -21.03 -1.70
C GLY A 98 16.29 -21.59 -3.10
N ALA A 99 16.31 -22.94 -3.24
CA ALA A 99 16.12 -23.66 -4.49
C ALA A 99 14.69 -24.21 -4.60
N GLY A 100 14.05 -24.06 -5.76
CA GLY A 100 12.71 -24.61 -6.01
C GLY A 100 11.80 -23.67 -6.80
N LYS A 101 10.64 -24.19 -7.24
CA LYS A 101 9.72 -23.48 -8.18
C LYS A 101 9.18 -22.14 -7.68
N PHE A 102 9.05 -21.97 -6.37
CA PHE A 102 8.50 -20.74 -5.76
C PHE A 102 9.56 -19.92 -5.03
N LYS A 103 10.84 -20.24 -5.25
CA LYS A 103 11.97 -19.53 -4.69
C LYS A 103 12.48 -18.53 -5.72
N ILE A 104 12.27 -17.25 -5.46
CA ILE A 104 12.64 -16.16 -6.38
C ILE A 104 13.94 -15.47 -5.98
N VAL A 105 14.44 -15.77 -4.77
CA VAL A 105 15.72 -15.29 -4.25
C VAL A 105 16.70 -16.45 -4.19
N ALA A 106 17.91 -16.22 -4.66
CA ALA A 106 18.96 -17.23 -4.68
C ALA A 106 19.35 -17.67 -3.26
N PRO A 107 19.72 -18.96 -3.05
CA PRO A 107 19.93 -19.53 -1.72
C PRO A 107 21.12 -18.93 -0.95
N GLN A 108 22.04 -18.26 -1.62
CA GLN A 108 23.19 -17.60 -0.99
C GLN A 108 22.81 -16.34 -0.21
N PHE A 109 21.61 -15.78 -0.45
CA PHE A 109 21.17 -14.60 0.27
C PHE A 109 20.49 -15.01 1.59
N GLU A 110 21.03 -14.52 2.68
CA GLU A 110 20.46 -14.64 4.01
C GLU A 110 19.81 -13.34 4.42
N PHE A 111 18.61 -13.44 4.99
CA PHE A 111 17.91 -12.27 5.50
C PHE A 111 17.91 -12.27 7.03
N PRO A 112 18.57 -11.31 7.65
CA PRO A 112 18.53 -11.13 9.10
C PRO A 112 17.13 -10.72 9.57
N THR A 113 16.96 -10.52 10.86
CA THR A 113 15.73 -9.95 11.40
C THR A 113 15.59 -8.49 10.97
N LEU A 114 14.61 -8.22 10.12
CA LEU A 114 14.32 -6.90 9.59
C LEU A 114 12.99 -6.40 10.17
N ILE A 115 12.97 -5.18 10.67
CA ILE A 115 11.76 -4.49 11.14
C ILE A 115 11.65 -3.16 10.40
N GLY A 116 10.52 -2.92 9.76
CA GLY A 116 10.20 -1.66 9.10
C GLY A 116 9.14 -0.88 9.88
N LEU A 117 9.38 0.41 10.06
CA LEU A 117 8.41 1.34 10.62
C LEU A 117 8.15 2.47 9.62
N THR A 118 6.89 2.88 9.50
CA THR A 118 6.51 4.07 8.74
C THR A 118 5.78 5.05 9.64
N ASN A 119 6.10 6.33 9.54
CA ASN A 119 5.42 7.39 10.27
C ASN A 119 5.13 8.50 9.29
N GLU A 120 3.85 8.78 9.05
CA GLU A 120 3.40 9.69 8.00
C GLU A 120 2.41 10.70 8.54
N ILE A 121 2.47 11.91 8.01
CA ILE A 121 1.45 12.95 8.15
C ILE A 121 0.69 12.99 6.83
N LEU A 122 -0.63 13.00 6.93
CA LEU A 122 -1.57 13.11 5.84
C LEU A 122 -2.35 14.41 6.00
N ALA A 123 -2.47 15.18 4.92
CA ALA A 123 -3.31 16.37 4.89
C ALA A 123 -4.24 16.29 3.68
N THR A 124 -5.52 16.09 3.92
CA THR A 124 -6.55 16.00 2.87
C THR A 124 -7.33 17.31 2.79
N HIS A 125 -7.49 17.79 1.58
CA HIS A 125 -8.27 18.97 1.24
C HIS A 125 -9.37 18.61 0.25
N SER A 126 -10.61 19.06 0.52
CA SER A 126 -11.71 18.94 -0.45
C SER A 126 -11.51 19.97 -1.56
N LEU A 127 -11.34 19.51 -2.79
CA LEU A 127 -11.14 20.34 -3.98
C LEU A 127 -12.27 20.08 -4.98
N GLY A 128 -13.28 20.94 -4.97
CA GLY A 128 -14.53 20.68 -5.68
C GLY A 128 -15.20 19.41 -5.15
N ASP A 129 -15.55 18.49 -6.05
CA ASP A 129 -16.11 17.17 -5.70
C ASP A 129 -15.01 16.13 -5.41
N GLY A 130 -13.74 16.51 -5.50
CA GLY A 130 -12.59 15.63 -5.30
C GLY A 130 -11.91 15.85 -3.96
N LEU A 131 -10.99 14.91 -3.63
CA LEU A 131 -10.12 14.93 -2.46
C LEU A 131 -8.67 14.96 -2.92
N LEU A 132 -7.92 15.96 -2.50
CA LEU A 132 -6.48 16.06 -2.67
C LEU A 132 -5.81 15.76 -1.33
N THR A 133 -4.92 14.77 -1.27
CA THR A 133 -4.17 14.41 -0.06
C THR A 133 -2.68 14.57 -0.27
N GLY A 134 -2.05 15.44 0.48
CA GLY A 134 -0.60 15.50 0.60
C GLY A 134 -0.10 14.51 1.67
N LYS A 135 1.08 13.93 1.43
CA LYS A 135 1.72 12.92 2.30
C LYS A 135 3.18 13.29 2.55
N ALA A 136 3.59 13.24 3.81
CA ALA A 136 5.00 13.33 4.19
C ALA A 136 5.30 12.25 5.24
N GLY A 137 6.34 11.46 5.03
CA GLY A 137 6.62 10.31 5.87
C GLY A 137 8.11 10.06 6.12
N LEU A 138 8.40 9.52 7.30
CA LEU A 138 9.66 8.95 7.71
C LEU A 138 9.54 7.42 7.71
N LEU A 139 10.46 6.77 7.03
CA LEU A 139 10.63 5.32 6.98
C LEU A 139 11.84 4.96 7.83
N LEU A 140 11.72 3.93 8.67
CA LEU A 140 12.82 3.42 9.49
C LEU A 140 13.00 1.93 9.20
N GLY A 141 14.23 1.50 8.96
CA GLY A 141 14.63 0.12 8.78
C GLY A 141 15.58 -0.31 9.88
N LEU A 142 15.24 -1.36 10.62
CA LEU A 142 16.04 -1.91 11.71
C LEU A 142 16.51 -3.32 11.34
N GLY A 143 17.69 -3.72 11.79
CA GLY A 143 18.23 -5.06 11.61
C GLY A 143 18.94 -5.31 10.27
N GLY A 144 19.15 -4.28 9.45
CA GLY A 144 19.76 -4.42 8.12
C GLY A 144 21.30 -4.49 8.09
N GLY A 145 21.98 -4.40 9.23
CA GLY A 145 23.45 -4.34 9.27
C GLY A 145 24.17 -5.55 8.65
N ASP A 146 23.53 -6.72 8.67
CA ASP A 146 24.06 -7.95 8.10
C ASP A 146 23.40 -8.31 6.75
N LEU A 147 22.65 -7.37 6.16
CA LEU A 147 21.98 -7.61 4.88
C LEU A 147 22.99 -7.55 3.74
N ASP A 148 23.02 -8.60 2.91
CA ASP A 148 23.92 -8.65 1.75
C ASP A 148 23.63 -7.46 0.82
N PRO A 149 24.60 -6.60 0.51
CA PRO A 149 24.41 -5.40 -0.30
C PRO A 149 23.97 -5.71 -1.74
N THR A 150 24.07 -6.95 -2.19
CA THR A 150 23.61 -7.40 -3.50
C THR A 150 22.21 -8.00 -3.49
N SER A 151 21.55 -8.12 -2.33
CA SER A 151 20.15 -8.54 -2.23
C SER A 151 19.26 -7.49 -2.90
N THR A 152 18.63 -7.85 -4.01
CA THR A 152 17.94 -6.89 -4.88
C THR A 152 16.43 -7.06 -4.92
N ILE A 153 15.87 -7.91 -4.06
CA ILE A 153 14.43 -8.11 -4.04
C ILE A 153 13.74 -6.94 -3.35
N ASP A 154 12.73 -6.41 -4.00
CA ASP A 154 11.89 -5.36 -3.48
C ASP A 154 10.42 -5.68 -3.77
N VAL A 155 9.55 -5.58 -2.77
CA VAL A 155 8.11 -5.83 -2.88
C VAL A 155 7.35 -4.56 -2.49
N PRO A 156 7.31 -3.55 -3.36
CA PRO A 156 6.83 -2.21 -3.03
C PRO A 156 5.32 -2.11 -2.83
N LEU A 157 4.59 -3.22 -2.94
CA LEU A 157 3.13 -3.23 -2.78
C LEU A 157 2.70 -3.23 -1.31
N VAL A 158 3.52 -3.77 -0.42
CA VAL A 158 3.06 -4.20 0.90
C VAL A 158 3.92 -3.71 2.07
N TYR A 159 5.20 -3.47 1.88
CA TYR A 159 6.11 -3.04 2.96
C TYR A 159 7.09 -1.95 2.48
N PRO A 160 7.77 -1.27 3.40
CA PRO A 160 8.83 -0.32 3.05
C PRO A 160 9.85 -0.98 2.13
N ARG A 161 10.37 -0.22 1.18
CA ARG A 161 11.38 -0.70 0.24
C ARG A 161 12.59 -1.25 0.97
N LEU A 162 13.21 -2.28 0.38
CA LEU A 162 14.41 -2.90 0.94
C LEU A 162 15.55 -1.89 1.15
N ALA A 163 15.61 -0.84 0.32
CA ALA A 163 16.57 0.25 0.46
C ALA A 163 16.56 0.91 1.86
N VAL A 164 15.42 0.96 2.54
CA VAL A 164 15.36 1.52 3.90
C VAL A 164 16.19 0.71 4.91
N TYR A 165 16.31 -0.61 4.73
CA TYR A 165 17.07 -1.46 5.65
C TYR A 165 18.58 -1.31 5.47
N TYR A 166 19.04 -0.97 4.27
CA TYR A 166 20.46 -0.68 4.03
C TYR A 166 20.88 0.67 4.59
N ASN A 167 19.98 1.65 4.54
CA ASN A 167 20.25 3.01 4.98
C ASN A 167 19.85 3.28 6.45
N GLY A 168 18.98 2.43 7.01
CA GLY A 168 18.36 2.59 8.32
C GLY A 168 17.18 3.57 8.35
N TRP A 169 17.09 4.49 7.40
CA TRP A 169 15.98 5.45 7.30
C TRP A 169 15.76 5.94 5.86
N GLY A 170 14.61 6.52 5.63
CA GLY A 170 14.24 7.15 4.38
C GLY A 170 13.09 8.14 4.54
N LEU A 171 12.86 8.95 3.53
CA LEU A 171 11.74 9.90 3.47
C LEU A 171 10.79 9.51 2.35
N ARG A 172 9.49 9.77 2.56
CA ARG A 172 8.45 9.71 1.55
C ARG A 172 7.75 11.04 1.46
N LEU A 173 7.59 11.54 0.24
CA LEU A 173 6.74 12.69 -0.08
C LEU A 173 5.78 12.27 -1.19
N GLY A 174 4.53 12.66 -1.11
CA GLY A 174 3.58 12.27 -2.14
C GLY A 174 2.28 13.05 -2.10
N ALA A 175 1.48 12.82 -3.12
CA ALA A 175 0.13 13.36 -3.22
C ALA A 175 -0.81 12.37 -3.90
N ASP A 176 -2.05 12.31 -3.42
CA ASP A 176 -3.16 11.55 -3.98
C ASP A 176 -4.25 12.51 -4.42
N TYR A 177 -4.87 12.21 -5.54
CA TYR A 177 -6.09 12.90 -5.96
C TYR A 177 -7.15 11.88 -6.34
N MET A 178 -8.32 12.02 -5.75
CA MET A 178 -9.50 11.23 -6.05
C MET A 178 -10.66 12.15 -6.43
N ALA A 179 -11.32 11.87 -7.54
CA ALA A 179 -12.50 12.64 -7.96
C ALA A 179 -13.54 11.74 -8.66
N PRO A 180 -14.84 12.09 -8.57
CA PRO A 180 -15.87 11.49 -9.40
C PRO A 180 -15.64 11.88 -10.86
N ILE A 181 -15.87 10.91 -11.78
CA ILE A 181 -15.79 11.14 -13.23
C ILE A 181 -17.20 11.30 -13.79
N LYS A 182 -18.05 10.28 -13.62
CA LYS A 182 -19.44 10.29 -14.08
C LYS A 182 -20.24 9.15 -13.41
N GLY A 183 -21.38 9.51 -12.82
CA GLY A 183 -22.29 8.53 -12.21
C GLY A 183 -21.61 7.76 -11.08
N ARG A 184 -21.41 6.45 -11.27
CA ARG A 184 -20.77 5.57 -10.28
C ARG A 184 -19.26 5.40 -10.48
N TRP A 185 -18.66 6.13 -11.39
CA TRP A 185 -17.26 6.05 -11.72
C TRP A 185 -16.47 7.17 -11.05
N SER A 186 -15.34 6.81 -10.45
CA SER A 186 -14.35 7.74 -9.89
C SER A 186 -12.96 7.38 -10.39
N GLY A 187 -12.09 8.38 -10.47
CA GLY A 187 -10.67 8.24 -10.74
C GLY A 187 -9.84 8.48 -9.49
N PHE A 188 -8.76 7.75 -9.35
CA PHE A 188 -7.77 7.96 -8.31
C PHE A 188 -6.37 7.96 -8.92
N VAL A 189 -5.57 8.94 -8.57
CA VAL A 189 -4.16 9.06 -8.96
C VAL A 189 -3.33 9.27 -7.70
N ASP A 190 -2.25 8.53 -7.60
CA ASP A 190 -1.28 8.56 -6.49
C ASP A 190 0.12 8.77 -7.07
N GLY A 191 0.90 9.63 -6.46
CA GLY A 191 2.29 9.86 -6.81
C GLY A 191 3.14 10.01 -5.55
N ASP A 192 4.19 9.21 -5.44
CA ASP A 192 5.12 9.20 -4.31
C ASP A 192 6.57 9.30 -4.77
N VAL A 193 7.36 10.02 -4.01
CA VAL A 193 8.82 10.09 -4.10
C VAL A 193 9.40 9.52 -2.82
N PHE A 194 10.34 8.59 -2.96
CA PHE A 194 11.10 8.01 -1.85
C PHE A 194 12.56 8.42 -1.97
N LEU A 195 13.10 8.92 -0.86
CA LEU A 195 14.48 9.36 -0.72
C LEU A 195 15.17 8.51 0.36
N TYR A 196 16.29 7.90 0.00
CA TYR A 196 17.12 7.11 0.92
C TYR A 196 18.55 7.70 0.95
N PRO A 197 18.78 8.78 1.72
CA PRO A 197 20.07 9.46 1.74
C PRO A 197 21.19 8.52 2.22
N GLY A 198 22.29 8.46 1.46
CA GLY A 198 23.41 7.56 1.74
C GLY A 198 23.33 6.16 1.15
N SER A 199 22.19 5.79 0.53
CA SER A 199 22.05 4.55 -0.24
C SER A 199 22.53 4.74 -1.68
N ALA A 200 23.07 3.67 -2.29
CA ALA A 200 23.39 3.65 -3.72
C ALA A 200 22.14 3.86 -4.60
N SER A 201 20.99 3.38 -4.15
CA SER A 201 19.67 3.61 -4.75
C SER A 201 18.92 4.66 -3.96
N ALA A 202 19.26 5.93 -4.15
CA ALA A 202 18.80 7.01 -3.30
C ALA A 202 17.40 7.51 -3.61
N LEU A 203 16.90 7.30 -4.83
CA LEU A 203 15.67 7.94 -5.31
C LEU A 203 14.76 6.95 -6.04
N PHE A 204 13.48 6.91 -5.63
CA PHE A 204 12.44 6.15 -6.29
C PHE A 204 11.18 6.99 -6.45
N PHE A 205 10.47 6.72 -7.55
CA PHE A 205 9.15 7.27 -7.84
C PHE A 205 8.14 6.15 -7.92
N GLU A 206 6.99 6.32 -7.30
CA GLU A 206 5.83 5.45 -7.47
C GLU A 206 4.66 6.25 -7.97
N THR A 207 3.92 5.69 -8.90
CA THR A 207 2.63 6.22 -9.29
C THR A 207 1.63 5.09 -9.44
N LYS A 208 0.38 5.37 -9.04
CA LYS A 208 -0.74 4.44 -9.15
C LYS A 208 -1.93 5.19 -9.69
N VAL A 209 -2.58 4.60 -10.68
CA VAL A 209 -3.83 5.12 -11.23
C VAL A 209 -4.89 4.05 -11.11
N LEU A 210 -6.07 4.41 -10.59
CA LEU A 210 -7.21 3.50 -10.46
C LEU A 210 -8.45 4.13 -11.09
N LEU A 211 -9.19 3.31 -11.80
CA LEU A 211 -10.59 3.54 -12.15
C LEU A 211 -11.44 2.75 -11.16
N ILE A 212 -12.37 3.41 -10.50
CA ILE A 212 -13.18 2.86 -9.41
C ILE A 212 -14.65 2.90 -9.83
N TRP A 213 -15.31 1.74 -9.82
CA TRP A 213 -16.74 1.62 -10.01
C TRP A 213 -17.43 1.27 -8.70
N THR A 214 -18.22 2.19 -8.16
CA THR A 214 -18.96 2.02 -6.91
C THR A 214 -20.35 1.45 -7.23
N LYS A 215 -20.52 0.13 -7.04
CA LYS A 215 -21.81 -0.56 -7.25
C LYS A 215 -22.83 -0.16 -6.17
N SER A 216 -22.35 -0.09 -4.91
CA SER A 216 -23.14 0.30 -3.75
C SER A 216 -22.20 0.90 -2.69
N SER A 217 -22.73 1.39 -1.56
CA SER A 217 -21.92 1.82 -0.41
C SER A 217 -21.00 0.72 0.14
N ARG A 218 -21.33 -0.55 -0.14
CA ARG A 218 -20.60 -1.71 0.38
C ARG A 218 -19.68 -2.38 -0.63
N LEU A 219 -19.81 -2.08 -1.92
CA LEU A 219 -19.10 -2.83 -2.96
C LEU A 219 -18.52 -1.90 -4.01
N ARG A 220 -17.21 -1.96 -4.18
CA ARG A 220 -16.44 -1.23 -5.19
C ARG A 220 -15.57 -2.19 -5.98
N PHE A 221 -15.41 -1.92 -7.25
CA PHE A 221 -14.47 -2.60 -8.15
C PHE A 221 -13.43 -1.59 -8.59
N MET A 222 -12.19 -1.98 -8.55
CA MET A 222 -11.06 -1.13 -8.91
C MET A 222 -10.21 -1.80 -9.96
N LEU A 223 -9.88 -1.06 -11.00
CA LEU A 223 -8.98 -1.46 -12.07
C LEU A 223 -7.92 -0.38 -12.23
N GLY A 224 -6.67 -0.76 -12.34
CA GLY A 224 -5.63 0.24 -12.50
C GLY A 224 -4.26 -0.30 -12.77
N TYR A 225 -3.29 0.56 -12.56
CA TYR A 225 -1.89 0.25 -12.82
C TYR A 225 -1.01 0.97 -11.81
N LYS A 226 0.02 0.28 -11.32
CA LYS A 226 1.08 0.86 -10.48
C LYS A 226 2.41 0.75 -11.20
N ILE A 227 3.12 1.87 -11.27
CA ILE A 227 4.48 1.95 -11.82
C ILE A 227 5.40 2.37 -10.68
N THR A 228 6.52 1.70 -10.56
CA THR A 228 7.63 2.12 -9.74
C THR A 228 8.83 2.37 -10.66
N TYR A 229 9.45 3.51 -10.53
CA TYR A 229 10.60 3.92 -11.31
C TYR A 229 11.72 4.40 -10.40
N GLY A 230 12.91 3.88 -10.57
CA GLY A 230 14.04 4.25 -9.73
C GLY A 230 15.33 3.56 -10.15
N GLU A 231 16.38 3.85 -9.43
CA GLU A 231 17.69 3.23 -9.61
C GLU A 231 17.66 1.79 -9.08
N TYR A 232 17.71 0.82 -9.97
CA TYR A 232 17.62 -0.58 -9.63
C TYR A 232 18.43 -1.44 -10.60
N PRO A 233 19.12 -2.52 -10.14
CA PRO A 233 19.41 -2.81 -8.75
C PRO A 233 20.50 -1.88 -8.21
N PHE A 234 20.32 -1.38 -7.00
CA PHE A 234 21.27 -0.61 -6.21
C PHE A 234 22.06 0.49 -6.97
N GLY A 235 21.34 1.38 -7.66
CA GLY A 235 21.95 2.52 -8.35
C GLY A 235 22.62 2.21 -9.68
N THR A 236 22.48 1.00 -10.22
CA THR A 236 23.09 0.65 -11.50
C THR A 236 22.31 1.18 -12.70
N HIS A 237 20.99 1.13 -12.67
CA HIS A 237 20.13 1.52 -13.78
C HIS A 237 18.81 2.11 -13.35
N TRP A 238 18.39 3.20 -14.02
CA TRP A 238 17.03 3.70 -13.91
C TRP A 238 16.09 2.83 -14.73
N GLN A 239 15.12 2.18 -14.07
CA GLN A 239 14.16 1.32 -14.74
C GLN A 239 12.81 1.26 -14.01
N ILE A 240 11.80 0.80 -14.75
CA ILE A 240 10.47 0.52 -14.22
C ILE A 240 10.49 -0.85 -13.52
N LEU A 241 9.86 -0.93 -12.35
CA LEU A 241 9.72 -2.16 -11.57
C LEU A 241 8.27 -2.60 -11.47
N PRO A 242 7.98 -3.91 -11.67
CA PRO A 242 8.84 -4.91 -12.34
C PRO A 242 9.14 -4.52 -13.77
N PRO A 243 10.29 -4.93 -14.31
CA PRO A 243 10.63 -4.64 -15.70
C PRO A 243 9.67 -5.34 -16.66
N LYS A 244 9.56 -4.80 -17.87
CA LYS A 244 8.78 -5.43 -18.94
C LYS A 244 9.31 -6.83 -19.22
N ILE A 245 8.41 -7.82 -19.17
CA ILE A 245 8.72 -9.19 -19.59
C ILE A 245 8.52 -9.28 -21.10
N PRO A 246 9.54 -9.61 -21.91
CA PRO A 246 9.45 -9.57 -23.38
C PRO A 246 8.32 -10.43 -23.96
N THR A 247 7.96 -11.51 -23.28
CA THR A 247 6.91 -12.46 -23.71
C THR A 247 5.50 -12.05 -23.32
N LEU A 248 5.32 -11.00 -22.51
CA LEU A 248 4.02 -10.51 -22.09
C LEU A 248 3.70 -9.17 -22.80
N PRO A 249 2.45 -8.98 -23.29
CA PRO A 249 2.03 -7.74 -23.94
C PRO A 249 1.82 -6.56 -22.99
N LEU A 250 2.29 -6.67 -21.74
CA LEU A 250 2.15 -5.65 -20.70
C LEU A 250 3.41 -4.79 -20.61
N PRO A 251 3.29 -3.47 -20.43
CA PRO A 251 4.41 -2.62 -20.06
C PRO A 251 4.98 -3.04 -18.70
N GLY A 252 6.19 -2.58 -18.36
CA GLY A 252 6.71 -2.74 -16.98
C GLY A 252 5.77 -2.09 -15.97
N GLY A 253 5.73 -2.63 -14.74
CA GLY A 253 4.80 -2.21 -13.68
C GLY A 253 3.76 -3.27 -13.32
N TRP A 254 2.84 -2.93 -12.42
CA TRP A 254 1.87 -3.84 -11.82
C TRP A 254 0.44 -3.51 -12.28
N PRO A 255 -0.24 -4.38 -13.04
CA PRO A 255 -1.68 -4.28 -13.24
C PRO A 255 -2.39 -4.54 -11.90
N LEU A 256 -3.39 -3.74 -11.59
CA LEU A 256 -4.15 -3.82 -10.35
C LEU A 256 -5.62 -4.11 -10.68
N LEU A 257 -6.15 -5.14 -10.07
CA LEU A 257 -7.57 -5.47 -10.08
C LEU A 257 -7.98 -5.79 -8.66
N ASP A 258 -8.93 -5.04 -8.11
CA ASP A 258 -9.38 -5.26 -6.74
C ASP A 258 -10.90 -5.17 -6.61
N ILE A 259 -11.41 -5.84 -5.60
CA ILE A 259 -12.81 -5.80 -5.19
C ILE A 259 -12.81 -5.44 -3.70
N GLN A 260 -13.38 -4.29 -3.37
CA GLN A 260 -13.47 -3.81 -2.01
C GLN A 260 -14.88 -3.98 -1.46
N ILE A 261 -14.97 -4.52 -0.26
CA ILE A 261 -16.21 -4.73 0.48
C ILE A 261 -16.13 -3.95 1.80
N THR A 262 -17.22 -3.26 2.13
CA THR A 262 -17.38 -2.48 3.37
C THR A 262 -18.65 -2.94 4.09
N TRP A 263 -18.64 -3.08 5.42
CA TRP A 263 -19.80 -3.45 6.25
C TRP A 263 -19.72 -2.87 7.65
#